data_b9be52328978f2d463cc2ac6518bc6d5
#
_entry.id   b9be52328978f2d463cc2ac6518bc6d5
#
_cell.length_a   1.000
_cell.length_b   1.000
_cell.length_c   1.000
_cell.angle_alpha   90.00
_cell.angle_beta   90.00
_cell.angle_gamma   90.00
#
_symmetry.space_group_name_H-M   'P 1'
#
loop_
_entity.id
_entity.type
_entity.pdbx_description
1 polymer ?
#
loop_
_entity_poly.entity_id
_entity_poly.type
_entity_poly.pdbx_seq_one_letter_code
_entity_poly.pdbx_strand_id
1 'polypeptide(L)'
;MEAKKTSSKQVVAILLLVIGLIAGVFGILGLVGGGGMDPYEARNGVVYIYSVAYNDQGQSEAGWGTGWAIGKPGEPVQYIVTNGHVVADAYEYPQQYPNEIFGSVEVYYSAAENDFAQAEIVYYSPQTQKDIAILRLPSPTEKRIALSLRESDSVKPGDTAYALGYPGNAVANQPLPKYDMNDVTMTKGIISNRTTLTGTTYEAFQMDVSIAGGNSGGPLVDESGNVMGINVATAYDQTTGQLSDVHYAIIIDELT
;
A
#
# COMPACT_ATOMS: atom_id res chain seq x y z
N MET A 1 -1.56 30.31 -2.36
CA MET A 1 -1.27 29.57 -3.62
C MET A 1 -2.55 28.76 -3.92
N GLU A 2 -3.25 29.07 -5.01
CA GLU A 2 -4.47 28.34 -5.33
C GLU A 2 -4.13 26.89 -5.70
N ALA A 3 -4.63 25.93 -4.92
CA ALA A 3 -4.61 24.53 -5.30
C ALA A 3 -5.46 24.38 -6.57
N LYS A 4 -4.81 24.03 -7.68
CA LYS A 4 -5.48 23.77 -8.95
C LYS A 4 -6.39 22.55 -8.77
N LYS A 5 -7.71 22.78 -8.71
CA LYS A 5 -8.72 21.74 -8.72
C LYS A 5 -8.52 20.88 -9.97
N THR A 6 -8.06 19.63 -9.78
CA THR A 6 -7.91 18.67 -10.89
C THR A 6 -9.30 18.44 -11.49
N SER A 7 -9.47 18.68 -12.78
CA SER A 7 -10.78 18.51 -13.42
C SER A 7 -11.15 17.03 -13.48
N SER A 8 -12.46 16.72 -13.45
CA SER A 8 -12.94 15.34 -13.59
C SER A 8 -12.37 14.61 -14.83
N LYS A 9 -12.08 15.32 -15.90
CA LYS A 9 -11.42 14.80 -17.10
C LYS A 9 -9.94 14.44 -16.86
N GLN A 10 -9.25 15.18 -16.01
CA GLN A 10 -7.86 14.87 -15.63
C GLN A 10 -7.80 13.67 -14.70
N VAL A 11 -8.75 13.56 -13.77
CA VAL A 11 -8.87 12.37 -12.89
C VAL A 11 -9.12 11.11 -13.71
N VAL A 12 -10.05 11.16 -14.68
CA VAL A 12 -10.33 10.02 -15.59
C VAL A 12 -9.11 9.70 -16.46
N ALA A 13 -8.37 10.71 -16.95
CA ALA A 13 -7.17 10.49 -17.75
C ALA A 13 -6.03 9.85 -16.92
N ILE A 14 -5.86 10.26 -15.68
CA ILE A 14 -4.89 9.69 -14.75
C ILE A 14 -5.29 8.25 -14.40
N LEU A 15 -6.58 8.01 -14.12
CA LEU A 15 -7.11 6.67 -13.86
C LEU A 15 -6.88 5.73 -15.06
N LEU A 16 -7.16 6.18 -16.28
CA LEU A 16 -6.90 5.42 -17.50
C LEU A 16 -5.39 5.18 -17.72
N LEU A 17 -4.54 6.11 -17.32
CA LEU A 17 -3.08 5.99 -17.42
C LEU A 17 -2.55 4.99 -16.39
N VAL A 18 -3.08 4.99 -15.17
CA VAL A 18 -2.75 4.02 -14.11
C VAL A 18 -3.30 2.64 -14.47
N ILE A 19 -4.54 2.53 -14.95
CA ILE A 19 -5.11 1.27 -15.43
C ILE A 19 -4.32 0.77 -16.66
N GLY A 20 -3.94 1.65 -17.57
CA GLY A 20 -3.09 1.31 -18.71
C GLY A 20 -1.69 0.86 -18.31
N LEU A 21 -1.13 1.42 -17.24
CA LEU A 21 0.16 1.03 -16.66
C LEU A 21 0.05 -0.37 -16.02
N ILE A 22 -1.01 -0.60 -15.25
CA ILE A 22 -1.29 -1.90 -14.62
C ILE A 22 -1.56 -2.97 -15.67
N ALA A 23 -2.43 -2.68 -16.66
CA ALA A 23 -2.70 -3.59 -17.78
C ALA A 23 -1.44 -3.86 -18.62
N GLY A 24 -0.55 -2.86 -18.79
CA GLY A 24 0.75 -3.01 -19.45
C GLY A 24 1.69 -3.93 -18.66
N VAL A 25 1.69 -3.85 -17.33
CA VAL A 25 2.46 -4.75 -16.47
C VAL A 25 1.94 -6.18 -16.55
N PHE A 26 0.62 -6.39 -16.48
CA PHE A 26 0.03 -7.72 -16.68
C PHE A 26 0.27 -8.28 -18.10
N GLY A 27 0.19 -7.44 -19.12
CA GLY A 27 0.48 -7.85 -20.51
C GLY A 27 1.94 -8.25 -20.74
N ILE A 28 2.90 -7.68 -20.00
CA ILE A 28 4.33 -8.01 -20.09
C ILE A 28 4.65 -9.28 -19.29
N LEU A 29 3.96 -9.53 -18.17
CA LEU A 29 4.14 -10.76 -17.36
C LEU A 29 3.81 -12.04 -18.16
N GLY A 30 2.91 -11.98 -19.16
CA GLY A 30 2.65 -13.07 -20.09
C GLY A 30 3.79 -13.33 -21.10
N LEU A 31 4.78 -12.47 -21.19
CA LEU A 31 5.87 -12.52 -22.20
C LEU A 31 7.27 -12.71 -21.61
N VAL A 32 7.44 -12.60 -20.31
CA VAL A 32 8.76 -12.72 -19.68
C VAL A 32 8.72 -13.83 -18.64
N GLY A 33 9.17 -15.00 -19.00
CA GLY A 33 9.74 -15.95 -18.05
C GLY A 33 10.97 -15.28 -17.43
N GLY A 34 10.75 -14.41 -16.44
CA GLY A 34 11.77 -13.60 -15.83
C GLY A 34 12.39 -14.31 -14.63
N GLY A 35 13.64 -14.06 -14.39
CA GLY A 35 14.25 -14.31 -13.10
C GLY A 35 13.48 -13.51 -12.05
N GLY A 36 12.71 -14.18 -11.19
CA GLY A 36 11.98 -13.55 -10.11
C GLY A 36 12.97 -12.90 -9.15
N MET A 37 12.58 -11.77 -8.62
CA MET A 37 13.23 -11.11 -7.50
C MET A 37 12.87 -11.92 -6.25
N ASP A 38 13.85 -12.26 -5.40
CA ASP A 38 13.49 -12.92 -4.16
C ASP A 38 12.70 -11.97 -3.21
N PRO A 39 11.94 -12.49 -2.23
CA PRO A 39 11.17 -11.66 -1.31
C PRO A 39 12.02 -10.67 -0.51
N TYR A 40 13.30 -10.97 -0.28
CA TYR A 40 14.21 -10.06 0.40
C TYR A 40 14.53 -8.84 -0.47
N GLU A 41 14.74 -9.04 -1.77
CA GLU A 41 14.97 -7.95 -2.73
C GLU A 41 13.70 -7.12 -2.95
N ALA A 42 12.49 -7.72 -2.86
CA ALA A 42 11.22 -7.01 -2.97
C ALA A 42 11.05 -5.90 -1.92
N ARG A 43 11.76 -5.95 -0.78
CA ARG A 43 11.82 -4.85 0.19
C ARG A 43 12.28 -3.53 -0.42
N ASN A 44 13.07 -3.58 -1.48
CA ASN A 44 13.54 -2.39 -2.19
C ASN A 44 12.41 -1.63 -2.91
N GLY A 45 11.23 -2.22 -3.02
CA GLY A 45 10.04 -1.56 -3.54
C GLY A 45 9.11 -0.98 -2.45
N VAL A 46 9.40 -1.22 -1.16
CA VAL A 46 8.51 -0.87 -0.04
C VAL A 46 8.85 0.50 0.52
N VAL A 47 7.83 1.27 0.91
CA VAL A 47 7.95 2.61 1.50
C VAL A 47 7.11 2.71 2.77
N TYR A 48 7.54 3.57 3.70
CA TYR A 48 6.72 4.01 4.82
C TYR A 48 5.85 5.19 4.39
N ILE A 49 4.60 5.20 4.84
CA ILE A 49 3.65 6.27 4.56
C ILE A 49 3.23 6.90 5.88
N TYR A 50 3.32 8.23 5.94
CA TYR A 50 2.74 9.04 6.98
C TYR A 50 1.68 9.94 6.35
N SER A 51 0.47 9.94 6.91
CA SER A 51 -0.62 10.77 6.45
C SER A 51 -1.16 11.61 7.61
N VAL A 52 -1.52 12.85 7.34
CA VAL A 52 -2.03 13.77 8.36
C VAL A 52 -3.09 14.69 7.79
N ALA A 53 -4.19 14.85 8.54
CA ALA A 53 -5.14 15.94 8.38
C ALA A 53 -4.90 16.96 9.49
N TYR A 54 -4.84 18.25 9.18
CA TYR A 54 -4.53 19.31 10.15
C TYR A 54 -5.29 20.60 9.84
N ASN A 55 -5.46 21.45 10.86
CA ASN A 55 -6.04 22.77 10.72
C ASN A 55 -5.06 23.88 11.11
N ASP A 56 -5.44 25.14 10.87
CA ASP A 56 -4.64 26.32 11.20
C ASP A 56 -4.44 26.53 12.72
N GLN A 57 -5.19 25.81 13.57
CA GLN A 57 -5.08 25.86 15.03
C GLN A 57 -4.06 24.84 15.57
N GLY A 58 -3.43 24.05 14.71
CA GLY A 58 -2.45 23.02 15.08
C GLY A 58 -3.07 21.73 15.60
N GLN A 59 -4.39 21.54 15.43
CA GLN A 59 -5.02 20.24 15.68
C GLN A 59 -4.77 19.33 14.48
N SER A 60 -4.45 18.08 14.73
CA SER A 60 -4.15 17.11 13.66
C SER A 60 -4.58 15.71 14.05
N GLU A 61 -5.01 14.95 13.04
CA GLU A 61 -5.17 13.50 13.08
C GLU A 61 -4.15 12.90 12.12
N ALA A 62 -3.40 11.92 12.61
CA ALA A 62 -2.32 11.32 11.84
C ALA A 62 -2.41 9.80 11.83
N GLY A 63 -2.13 9.22 10.68
CA GLY A 63 -2.03 7.79 10.47
C GLY A 63 -0.70 7.42 9.81
N TRP A 64 -0.37 6.15 9.87
CA TRP A 64 0.78 5.61 9.18
C TRP A 64 0.50 4.21 8.67
N GLY A 65 1.27 3.81 7.68
CA GLY A 65 1.18 2.50 7.08
C GLY A 65 2.35 2.24 6.16
N THR A 66 2.17 1.25 5.35
CA THR A 66 3.12 0.82 4.33
C THR A 66 2.55 1.08 2.94
N GLY A 67 3.42 1.32 1.99
CA GLY A 67 3.11 1.32 0.57
C GLY A 67 4.19 0.61 -0.22
N TRP A 68 3.95 0.43 -1.49
CA TRP A 68 4.91 -0.17 -2.40
C TRP A 68 4.84 0.43 -3.79
N ALA A 69 5.98 0.41 -4.46
CA ALA A 69 6.18 1.04 -5.74
C ALA A 69 5.63 0.17 -6.88
N ILE A 70 4.82 0.78 -7.75
CA ILE A 70 4.28 0.16 -8.96
C ILE A 70 4.75 0.92 -10.20
N GLY A 71 5.06 0.20 -11.28
CA GLY A 71 5.53 0.77 -12.53
C GLY A 71 6.15 -0.29 -13.43
N LYS A 72 6.89 0.15 -14.43
CA LYS A 72 7.64 -0.78 -15.26
C LYS A 72 8.96 -1.18 -14.59
N PRO A 73 9.30 -2.47 -14.56
CA PRO A 73 10.58 -2.92 -14.02
C PRO A 73 11.76 -2.21 -14.68
N GLY A 74 12.70 -1.73 -13.86
CA GLY A 74 13.91 -1.03 -14.31
C GLY A 74 13.72 0.43 -14.73
N GLU A 75 12.52 0.98 -14.67
CA GLU A 75 12.24 2.40 -14.86
C GLU A 75 12.07 3.13 -13.51
N PRO A 76 12.37 4.45 -13.43
CA PRO A 76 12.09 5.24 -12.24
C PRO A 76 10.62 5.20 -11.85
N VAL A 77 10.35 5.06 -10.55
CA VAL A 77 9.01 4.90 -9.98
C VAL A 77 8.33 6.24 -9.75
N GLN A 78 7.06 6.36 -10.13
CA GLN A 78 6.25 7.55 -9.85
C GLN A 78 4.98 7.24 -9.06
N TYR A 79 4.55 5.98 -8.97
CA TYR A 79 3.31 5.60 -8.30
C TYR A 79 3.57 4.64 -7.15
N ILE A 80 2.83 4.86 -6.04
CA ILE A 80 2.85 4.03 -4.84
C ILE A 80 1.43 3.54 -4.59
N VAL A 81 1.29 2.26 -4.29
CA VAL A 81 0.04 1.64 -3.85
C VAL A 81 0.05 1.51 -2.33
N THR A 82 -1.09 1.76 -1.71
CA THR A 82 -1.33 1.55 -0.28
C THR A 82 -2.82 1.26 -0.04
N ASN A 83 -3.23 1.03 1.22
CA ASN A 83 -4.66 0.97 1.55
C ASN A 83 -5.30 2.36 1.57
N GLY A 84 -6.62 2.39 1.29
CA GLY A 84 -7.43 3.60 1.40
C GLY A 84 -7.45 4.14 2.82
N HIS A 85 -7.66 3.27 3.83
CA HIS A 85 -7.71 3.69 5.24
C HIS A 85 -6.40 4.31 5.74
N VAL A 86 -5.25 4.00 5.16
CA VAL A 86 -3.95 4.61 5.52
C VAL A 86 -3.91 6.10 5.24
N VAL A 87 -4.66 6.57 4.24
CA VAL A 87 -4.68 7.97 3.81
C VAL A 87 -6.07 8.62 3.95
N ALA A 88 -7.00 7.93 4.61
CA ALA A 88 -8.41 8.35 4.70
C ALA A 88 -8.57 9.77 5.28
N ASP A 89 -7.94 10.04 6.42
CA ASP A 89 -8.07 11.33 7.10
C ASP A 89 -7.52 12.48 6.23
N ALA A 90 -6.38 12.27 5.60
CA ALA A 90 -5.77 13.25 4.69
C ALA A 90 -6.59 13.48 3.41
N TYR A 91 -7.42 12.50 3.01
CA TYR A 91 -8.27 12.59 1.83
C TYR A 91 -9.68 13.11 2.15
N GLU A 92 -10.35 12.57 3.17
CA GLU A 92 -11.77 12.80 3.45
C GLU A 92 -12.02 14.11 4.21
N TYR A 93 -11.23 14.42 5.25
CA TYR A 93 -11.44 15.62 6.06
C TYR A 93 -11.32 16.93 5.28
N PRO A 94 -10.33 17.12 4.38
CA PRO A 94 -10.28 18.33 3.55
C PRO A 94 -11.48 18.50 2.60
N GLN A 95 -12.14 17.40 2.22
CA GLN A 95 -13.35 17.45 1.39
C GLN A 95 -14.58 17.78 2.20
N GLN A 96 -14.65 17.26 3.44
CA GLN A 96 -15.75 17.54 4.36
C GLN A 96 -15.68 18.96 4.94
N TYR A 97 -14.48 19.47 5.20
CA TYR A 97 -14.22 20.79 5.78
C TYR A 97 -13.25 21.60 4.90
N PRO A 98 -13.69 22.02 3.70
CA PRO A 98 -12.83 22.72 2.76
C PRO A 98 -12.45 24.12 3.31
N ASN A 99 -11.16 24.46 3.20
CA ASN A 99 -10.51 25.66 3.74
C ASN A 99 -10.32 25.69 5.28
N GLU A 100 -10.74 24.67 6.02
CA GLU A 100 -10.54 24.56 7.47
C GLU A 100 -9.55 23.46 7.79
N ILE A 101 -9.58 22.33 7.02
CA ILE A 101 -8.70 21.20 7.19
C ILE A 101 -7.89 20.97 5.92
N PHE A 102 -6.61 20.69 6.10
CA PHE A 102 -5.64 20.38 5.06
C PHE A 102 -5.15 18.95 5.22
N GLY A 103 -4.89 18.27 4.12
CA GLY A 103 -4.35 16.92 4.12
C GLY A 103 -2.94 16.88 3.54
N SER A 104 -2.08 16.04 4.10
CA SER A 104 -0.75 15.78 3.58
C SER A 104 -0.43 14.27 3.65
N VAL A 105 0.21 13.76 2.62
CA VAL A 105 0.72 12.39 2.59
C VAL A 105 2.20 12.43 2.24
N GLU A 106 3.01 11.87 3.10
CA GLU A 106 4.46 11.80 2.98
C GLU A 106 4.90 10.36 2.75
N VAL A 107 5.70 10.15 1.71
CA VAL A 107 6.30 8.87 1.36
C VAL A 107 7.78 8.91 1.72
N TYR A 108 8.17 8.18 2.76
CA TYR A 108 9.52 8.18 3.29
C TYR A 108 10.40 7.12 2.63
N TYR A 109 11.63 7.48 2.36
CA TYR A 109 12.65 6.60 1.80
C TYR A 109 13.70 6.19 2.82
N SER A 110 13.95 7.02 3.83
CA SER A 110 14.83 6.73 4.96
C SER A 110 14.52 7.65 6.15
N ALA A 111 15.21 7.45 7.27
CA ALA A 111 15.13 8.34 8.44
C ALA A 111 15.99 9.61 8.32
N ALA A 112 16.68 9.82 7.19
CA ALA A 112 17.44 11.04 6.97
C ALA A 112 16.47 12.24 6.86
N GLU A 113 16.93 13.38 7.36
CA GLU A 113 16.14 14.61 7.32
C GLU A 113 15.77 14.96 5.87
N ASN A 114 14.48 15.22 5.63
CA ASN A 114 13.92 15.55 4.32
C ASN A 114 14.06 14.43 3.24
N ASP A 115 14.31 13.18 3.63
CA ASP A 115 14.33 12.06 2.67
C ASP A 115 12.95 11.45 2.46
N PHE A 116 11.99 12.29 2.11
CA PHE A 116 10.63 11.93 1.78
C PHE A 116 10.12 12.73 0.57
N ALA A 117 8.99 12.30 0.00
CA ALA A 117 8.25 13.03 -1.00
C ALA A 117 6.82 13.30 -0.53
N GLN A 118 6.32 14.51 -0.71
CA GLN A 118 4.90 14.79 -0.59
C GLN A 118 4.16 14.23 -1.80
N ALA A 119 3.29 13.28 -1.58
CA ALA A 119 2.56 12.59 -2.62
C ALA A 119 1.13 13.13 -2.78
N GLU A 120 0.63 13.09 -4.01
CA GLU A 120 -0.75 13.37 -4.34
C GLU A 120 -1.57 12.08 -4.35
N ILE A 121 -2.73 12.05 -3.68
CA ILE A 121 -3.67 10.94 -3.77
C ILE A 121 -4.40 11.07 -5.12
N VAL A 122 -4.09 10.19 -6.08
CA VAL A 122 -4.69 10.19 -7.43
C VAL A 122 -5.83 9.21 -7.58
N TYR A 123 -5.91 8.22 -6.71
CA TYR A 123 -7.03 7.30 -6.57
C TYR A 123 -7.27 7.00 -5.10
N TYR A 124 -8.53 6.94 -4.69
CA TYR A 124 -8.95 6.59 -3.34
C TYR A 124 -10.23 5.78 -3.39
N SER A 125 -10.25 4.66 -2.67
CA SER A 125 -11.41 3.85 -2.39
C SER A 125 -11.46 3.55 -0.89
N PRO A 126 -12.58 3.85 -0.20
CA PRO A 126 -12.67 3.68 1.24
C PRO A 126 -12.64 2.21 1.65
N GLN A 127 -12.38 1.97 2.94
CA GLN A 127 -12.26 0.64 3.53
C GLN A 127 -13.49 -0.25 3.31
N THR A 128 -14.67 0.33 3.20
CA THR A 128 -15.93 -0.40 2.95
C THR A 128 -16.12 -0.83 1.49
N GLN A 129 -15.27 -0.36 0.59
CA GLN A 129 -15.28 -0.69 -0.84
C GLN A 129 -14.03 -1.51 -1.20
N LYS A 130 -13.05 -0.93 -1.92
CA LYS A 130 -11.83 -1.64 -2.31
C LYS A 130 -10.69 -1.48 -1.29
N ASP A 131 -10.75 -0.47 -0.42
CA ASP A 131 -9.69 -0.11 0.55
C ASP A 131 -8.30 0.05 -0.10
N ILE A 132 -8.24 0.76 -1.21
CA ILE A 132 -7.03 0.98 -2.00
C ILE A 132 -6.84 2.46 -2.25
N ALA A 133 -5.61 2.94 -2.15
CA ALA A 133 -5.21 4.25 -2.64
C ALA A 133 -3.98 4.15 -3.54
N ILE A 134 -3.92 5.04 -4.54
CA ILE A 134 -2.76 5.21 -5.41
C ILE A 134 -2.24 6.63 -5.20
N LEU A 135 -0.97 6.72 -4.88
CA LEU A 135 -0.24 7.96 -4.65
C LEU A 135 0.65 8.24 -5.85
N ARG A 136 0.70 9.50 -6.26
CA ARG A 136 1.64 9.99 -7.26
C ARG A 136 2.73 10.82 -6.60
N LEU A 137 3.96 10.43 -6.82
CA LEU A 137 5.13 11.21 -6.41
C LEU A 137 5.28 12.46 -7.29
N PRO A 138 5.81 13.58 -6.79
CA PRO A 138 5.97 14.82 -7.54
C PRO A 138 6.91 14.67 -8.75
N SER A 139 7.86 13.73 -8.66
CA SER A 139 8.74 13.32 -9.75
C SER A 139 9.10 11.84 -9.63
N PRO A 140 9.41 11.17 -10.75
CA PRO A 140 9.91 9.80 -10.71
C PRO A 140 11.18 9.67 -9.87
N THR A 141 11.36 8.54 -9.20
CA THR A 141 12.49 8.27 -8.30
C THR A 141 13.13 6.91 -8.59
N GLU A 142 14.44 6.81 -8.41
CA GLU A 142 15.22 5.57 -8.42
C GLU A 142 15.48 5.03 -7.01
N LYS A 143 14.98 5.71 -5.97
CA LYS A 143 15.14 5.28 -4.56
C LYS A 143 14.39 4.00 -4.23
N ARG A 144 13.43 3.61 -5.06
CA ARG A 144 12.66 2.36 -4.97
C ARG A 144 12.54 1.72 -6.34
N ILE A 145 12.33 0.43 -6.35
CA ILE A 145 12.08 -0.36 -7.56
C ILE A 145 10.62 -0.70 -7.68
N ALA A 146 10.08 -0.73 -8.90
CA ALA A 146 8.73 -1.21 -9.15
C ALA A 146 8.65 -2.73 -8.91
N LEU A 147 7.66 -3.17 -8.14
CA LEU A 147 7.38 -4.58 -7.91
C LEU A 147 6.52 -5.15 -9.04
N SER A 148 6.81 -6.38 -9.43
CA SER A 148 6.00 -7.14 -10.38
C SER A 148 4.75 -7.69 -9.71
N LEU A 149 3.71 -7.96 -10.50
CA LEU A 149 2.45 -8.50 -10.03
C LEU A 149 2.30 -9.98 -10.40
N ARG A 150 1.58 -10.74 -9.56
CA ARG A 150 1.13 -12.10 -9.84
C ARG A 150 -0.40 -12.12 -9.85
N GLU A 151 -1.00 -12.59 -10.94
CA GLU A 151 -2.46 -12.72 -11.07
C GLU A 151 -3.05 -13.55 -9.94
N SER A 152 -4.12 -13.04 -9.31
CA SER A 152 -4.74 -13.65 -8.14
C SER A 152 -5.33 -15.03 -8.42
N ASP A 153 -5.80 -15.29 -9.65
CA ASP A 153 -6.36 -16.59 -10.05
C ASP A 153 -5.31 -17.71 -10.12
N SER A 154 -4.02 -17.35 -10.19
CA SER A 154 -2.91 -18.30 -10.14
C SER A 154 -2.54 -18.71 -8.71
N VAL A 155 -3.01 -17.97 -7.69
CA VAL A 155 -2.69 -18.19 -6.27
C VAL A 155 -3.63 -19.22 -5.67
N LYS A 156 -3.08 -20.19 -4.92
CA LYS A 156 -3.82 -21.32 -4.35
C LYS A 156 -3.59 -21.44 -2.84
N PRO A 157 -4.55 -22.00 -2.09
CA PRO A 157 -4.29 -22.41 -0.73
C PRO A 157 -3.07 -23.33 -0.65
N GLY A 158 -2.16 -23.04 0.30
CA GLY A 158 -0.87 -23.68 0.46
C GLY A 158 0.31 -22.96 -0.20
N ASP A 159 0.06 -21.97 -1.08
CA ASP A 159 1.13 -21.17 -1.65
C ASP A 159 1.84 -20.37 -0.56
N THR A 160 3.16 -20.36 -0.60
CA THR A 160 3.98 -19.54 0.31
C THR A 160 3.74 -18.06 0.05
N ALA A 161 3.63 -17.29 1.12
CA ALA A 161 3.45 -15.86 1.07
C ALA A 161 4.35 -15.14 2.08
N TYR A 162 4.78 -13.92 1.73
CA TYR A 162 5.57 -13.04 2.58
C TYR A 162 4.88 -11.68 2.66
N ALA A 163 4.56 -11.22 3.87
CA ALA A 163 4.09 -9.86 4.09
C ALA A 163 5.27 -8.93 4.39
N LEU A 164 5.36 -7.84 3.66
CA LEU A 164 6.40 -6.82 3.82
C LEU A 164 5.76 -5.53 4.35
N GLY A 165 6.44 -4.84 5.29
CA GLY A 165 5.94 -3.58 5.80
C GLY A 165 6.68 -3.04 7.03
N TYR A 166 6.12 -1.99 7.61
CA TYR A 166 6.66 -1.26 8.77
C TYR A 166 5.71 -1.38 9.99
N PRO A 167 5.66 -2.53 10.68
CA PRO A 167 4.77 -2.70 11.81
C PRO A 167 5.15 -1.79 12.97
N GLY A 168 4.18 -1.03 13.51
CA GLY A 168 4.42 -0.06 14.58
C GLY A 168 4.94 -0.67 15.88
N ASN A 169 4.61 -1.92 16.17
CA ASN A 169 5.10 -2.62 17.36
C ASN A 169 6.58 -3.05 17.25
N ALA A 170 7.12 -3.17 16.04
CA ALA A 170 8.54 -3.48 15.83
C ALA A 170 9.46 -2.29 16.16
N VAL A 171 8.89 -1.07 16.24
CA VAL A 171 9.62 0.18 16.52
C VAL A 171 9.27 0.78 17.89
N ALA A 172 8.46 0.10 18.72
CA ALA A 172 7.93 0.61 19.99
C ALA A 172 9.00 1.07 21.02
N ASN A 173 10.25 0.67 20.86
CA ASN A 173 11.37 1.05 21.73
C ASN A 173 12.47 1.85 21.01
N GLN A 174 12.20 2.36 19.80
CA GLN A 174 13.16 3.17 19.05
C GLN A 174 12.79 4.65 19.13
N PRO A 175 13.74 5.56 19.39
CA PRO A 175 13.45 6.99 19.55
C PRO A 175 12.98 7.67 18.24
N LEU A 176 13.25 7.11 17.10
CA LEU A 176 12.75 7.55 15.78
C LEU A 176 12.58 6.32 14.89
N PRO A 177 11.47 6.18 14.18
CA PRO A 177 11.35 5.13 13.18
C PRO A 177 12.41 5.34 12.11
N LYS A 178 13.12 4.27 11.80
CA LYS A 178 13.99 4.21 10.62
C LYS A 178 13.12 3.69 9.49
N TYR A 179 12.95 4.48 8.46
CA TYR A 179 12.11 4.12 7.29
C TYR A 179 12.97 3.65 6.12
N ASP A 180 14.12 3.08 6.44
CA ASP A 180 15.05 2.50 5.46
C ASP A 180 14.52 1.16 4.93
N MET A 181 14.97 0.76 3.76
CA MET A 181 14.67 -0.56 3.19
C MET A 181 15.06 -1.72 4.11
N ASN A 182 16.10 -1.54 4.93
CA ASN A 182 16.57 -2.55 5.87
C ASN A 182 15.66 -2.70 7.10
N ASP A 183 14.80 -1.71 7.36
CA ASP A 183 13.84 -1.74 8.46
C ASP A 183 12.50 -2.38 8.04
N VAL A 184 12.31 -2.69 6.77
CA VAL A 184 11.15 -3.43 6.29
C VAL A 184 11.11 -4.79 6.95
N THR A 185 10.10 -5.03 7.78
CA THR A 185 9.84 -6.33 8.38
C THR A 185 9.26 -7.28 7.35
N MET A 186 9.74 -8.51 7.36
CA MET A 186 9.23 -9.59 6.51
C MET A 186 8.76 -10.75 7.38
N THR A 187 7.51 -11.14 7.23
CA THR A 187 6.94 -12.33 7.85
C THR A 187 6.54 -13.34 6.79
N LYS A 188 6.60 -14.62 7.12
CA LYS A 188 6.34 -15.73 6.19
C LYS A 188 5.21 -16.61 6.70
N GLY A 189 4.38 -17.10 5.80
CA GLY A 189 3.34 -18.08 6.04
C GLY A 189 2.80 -18.61 4.70
N ILE A 190 1.53 -19.01 4.70
CA ILE A 190 0.84 -19.53 3.52
C ILE A 190 -0.51 -18.85 3.29
N ILE A 191 -0.98 -18.89 2.06
CA ILE A 191 -2.37 -18.59 1.73
C ILE A 191 -3.24 -19.74 2.23
N SER A 192 -4.24 -19.42 3.05
CA SER A 192 -5.18 -20.41 3.61
C SER A 192 -6.44 -20.54 2.77
N ASN A 193 -6.95 -19.41 2.24
CA ASN A 193 -8.19 -19.37 1.47
C ASN A 193 -8.31 -18.05 0.68
N ARG A 194 -9.32 -17.98 -0.21
CA ARG A 194 -9.80 -16.73 -0.83
C ARG A 194 -11.24 -16.49 -0.35
N THR A 195 -11.56 -15.28 0.07
CA THR A 195 -12.84 -14.94 0.70
C THR A 195 -13.21 -13.48 0.47
N THR A 196 -14.46 -13.12 0.71
CA THR A 196 -14.90 -11.73 0.81
C THR A 196 -15.01 -11.36 2.28
N LEU A 197 -14.44 -10.25 2.71
CA LEU A 197 -14.53 -9.80 4.09
C LEU A 197 -15.92 -9.24 4.40
N THR A 198 -16.44 -9.57 5.57
CA THR A 198 -17.76 -9.08 6.03
C THR A 198 -17.74 -7.54 6.12
N GLY A 199 -18.71 -6.90 5.48
CA GLY A 199 -18.85 -5.44 5.48
C GLY A 199 -18.03 -4.73 4.41
N THR A 200 -17.37 -5.48 3.53
CA THR A 200 -16.64 -4.96 2.38
C THR A 200 -17.20 -5.52 1.06
N THR A 201 -16.74 -5.01 -0.06
CA THR A 201 -17.11 -5.49 -1.41
C THR A 201 -15.96 -6.15 -2.15
N TYR A 202 -14.76 -6.20 -1.57
CA TYR A 202 -13.57 -6.76 -2.19
C TYR A 202 -13.29 -8.20 -1.75
N GLU A 203 -12.58 -8.92 -2.60
CA GLU A 203 -12.04 -10.23 -2.29
C GLU A 203 -10.66 -10.10 -1.60
N ALA A 204 -10.37 -11.04 -0.71
CA ALA A 204 -9.12 -11.08 0.03
C ALA A 204 -8.59 -12.50 0.14
N PHE A 205 -7.27 -12.64 0.23
CA PHE A 205 -6.64 -13.84 0.72
C PHE A 205 -6.72 -13.86 2.25
N GLN A 206 -7.21 -14.98 2.78
CA GLN A 206 -7.02 -15.37 4.16
C GLN A 206 -5.66 -16.06 4.28
N MET A 207 -4.88 -15.74 5.31
CA MET A 207 -3.52 -16.25 5.48
C MET A 207 -3.14 -16.41 6.96
N ASP A 208 -2.11 -17.19 7.24
CA ASP A 208 -1.46 -17.28 8.55
C ASP A 208 -0.16 -16.43 8.61
N VAL A 209 0.14 -15.69 7.55
CA VAL A 209 1.24 -14.71 7.53
C VAL A 209 0.96 -13.62 8.55
N SER A 210 1.78 -13.54 9.60
CA SER A 210 1.57 -12.57 10.67
C SER A 210 1.73 -11.13 10.18
N ILE A 211 0.72 -10.29 10.42
CA ILE A 211 0.77 -8.84 10.20
C ILE A 211 0.31 -8.09 11.45
N ALA A 212 0.74 -6.86 11.59
CA ALA A 212 0.40 -5.97 12.70
C ALA A 212 0.09 -4.57 12.19
N GLY A 213 -0.41 -3.69 13.06
CA GLY A 213 -0.65 -2.28 12.73
C GLY A 213 0.60 -1.63 12.15
N GLY A 214 0.46 -0.95 11.01
CA GLY A 214 1.54 -0.41 10.19
C GLY A 214 1.92 -1.27 8.97
N ASN A 215 1.58 -2.57 8.94
CA ASN A 215 1.72 -3.38 7.73
C ASN A 215 0.63 -3.10 6.69
N SER A 216 -0.46 -2.44 7.08
CA SER A 216 -1.54 -2.02 6.17
C SER A 216 -1.00 -1.27 4.97
N GLY A 217 -1.43 -1.67 3.77
CA GLY A 217 -1.01 -1.12 2.48
C GLY A 217 0.29 -1.72 1.92
N GLY A 218 1.04 -2.50 2.73
CA GLY A 218 2.24 -3.21 2.27
C GLY A 218 1.93 -4.37 1.34
N PRO A 219 2.90 -4.81 0.52
CA PRO A 219 2.69 -5.91 -0.41
C PRO A 219 2.72 -7.26 0.30
N LEU A 220 1.84 -8.16 -0.13
CA LEU A 220 1.95 -9.59 0.08
C LEU A 220 2.60 -10.19 -1.17
N VAL A 221 3.78 -10.78 -1.04
CA VAL A 221 4.54 -11.30 -2.19
C VAL A 221 4.72 -12.82 -2.14
N ASP A 222 4.91 -13.43 -3.33
CA ASP A 222 5.26 -14.83 -3.47
C ASP A 222 6.77 -15.07 -3.28
N GLU A 223 7.21 -16.34 -3.46
CA GLU A 223 8.63 -16.73 -3.36
C GLU A 223 9.52 -16.10 -4.45
N SER A 224 8.94 -15.54 -5.49
CA SER A 224 9.61 -14.81 -6.56
C SER A 224 9.49 -13.29 -6.41
N GLY A 225 9.02 -12.78 -5.27
CA GLY A 225 8.87 -11.35 -4.98
C GLY A 225 7.76 -10.65 -5.77
N ASN A 226 6.88 -11.41 -6.44
CA ASN A 226 5.74 -10.81 -7.15
C ASN A 226 4.59 -10.53 -6.17
N VAL A 227 3.99 -9.37 -6.27
CA VAL A 227 2.88 -8.96 -5.42
C VAL A 227 1.62 -9.74 -5.81
N MET A 228 1.05 -10.46 -4.84
CA MET A 228 -0.20 -11.20 -4.95
C MET A 228 -1.37 -10.44 -4.32
N GLY A 229 -1.07 -9.56 -3.36
CA GLY A 229 -2.10 -8.84 -2.60
C GLY A 229 -1.54 -7.68 -1.81
N ILE A 230 -2.45 -6.97 -1.12
CA ILE A 230 -2.17 -5.80 -0.28
C ILE A 230 -2.57 -6.15 1.14
N ASN A 231 -1.63 -6.14 2.09
CA ASN A 231 -1.91 -6.42 3.50
C ASN A 231 -2.93 -5.42 4.06
N VAL A 232 -3.99 -5.89 4.73
CA VAL A 232 -5.07 -4.98 5.15
C VAL A 232 -5.43 -5.09 6.62
N ALA A 233 -5.61 -6.30 7.15
CA ALA A 233 -6.20 -6.48 8.46
C ALA A 233 -5.77 -7.78 9.14
N THR A 234 -5.87 -7.74 10.46
CA THR A 234 -5.92 -8.93 11.31
C THR A 234 -7.34 -9.11 11.81
N ALA A 235 -7.86 -10.33 11.78
CA ALA A 235 -9.16 -10.61 12.34
C ALA A 235 -9.18 -10.37 13.85
N TYR A 236 -10.28 -9.77 14.33
CA TYR A 236 -10.61 -9.69 15.76
C TYR A 236 -11.65 -10.75 16.10
N ASP A 237 -11.43 -11.50 17.14
CA ASP A 237 -12.51 -12.24 17.79
C ASP A 237 -13.44 -11.23 18.47
N GLN A 238 -14.63 -11.06 17.91
CA GLN A 238 -15.62 -10.10 18.43
C GLN A 238 -16.12 -10.44 19.83
N THR A 239 -15.94 -11.70 20.29
CA THR A 239 -16.39 -12.15 21.61
C THR A 239 -15.35 -11.86 22.69
N THR A 240 -14.07 -12.05 22.38
CA THR A 240 -12.97 -11.91 23.32
C THR A 240 -12.21 -10.60 23.17
N GLY A 241 -12.35 -9.90 22.04
CA GLY A 241 -11.56 -8.72 21.67
C GLY A 241 -10.10 -9.03 21.37
N GLN A 242 -9.73 -10.30 21.29
CA GLN A 242 -8.36 -10.72 21.01
C GLN A 242 -8.08 -10.74 19.50
N LEU A 243 -6.84 -10.42 19.14
CA LEU A 243 -6.36 -10.62 17.78
C LEU A 243 -6.37 -12.12 17.46
N SER A 244 -6.89 -12.46 16.30
CA SER A 244 -6.86 -13.81 15.77
C SER A 244 -5.52 -14.07 15.05
N ASP A 245 -5.14 -15.35 14.95
CA ASP A 245 -4.03 -15.78 14.07
C ASP A 245 -4.43 -15.80 12.58
N VAL A 246 -5.58 -15.22 12.24
CA VAL A 246 -6.08 -15.11 10.87
C VAL A 246 -5.87 -13.69 10.38
N HIS A 247 -5.16 -13.57 9.28
CA HIS A 247 -4.82 -12.30 8.64
C HIS A 247 -5.36 -12.26 7.21
N TYR A 248 -5.48 -11.04 6.67
CA TYR A 248 -6.05 -10.83 5.34
C TYR A 248 -5.20 -9.88 4.49
N ALA A 249 -5.19 -10.17 3.19
CA ALA A 249 -4.65 -9.26 2.17
C ALA A 249 -5.65 -9.14 1.01
N ILE A 250 -5.94 -7.93 0.57
CA ILE A 250 -6.77 -7.66 -0.60
C ILE A 250 -6.09 -8.30 -1.81
N ILE A 251 -6.83 -9.01 -2.66
CA ILE A 251 -6.24 -9.61 -3.86
C ILE A 251 -5.77 -8.53 -4.83
N ILE A 252 -4.69 -8.81 -5.57
CA ILE A 252 -4.07 -7.79 -6.43
C ILE A 252 -4.98 -7.36 -7.59
N ASP A 253 -5.89 -8.22 -8.03
CA ASP A 253 -6.82 -7.93 -9.14
C ASP A 253 -7.82 -6.81 -8.79
N GLU A 254 -8.01 -6.47 -7.50
CA GLU A 254 -8.81 -5.32 -7.08
C GLU A 254 -8.20 -3.95 -7.46
N LEU A 255 -6.93 -3.93 -7.88
CA LEU A 255 -6.30 -2.74 -8.46
C LEU A 255 -6.84 -2.39 -9.86
N THR A 256 -7.46 -3.34 -10.55
CA THR A 256 -8.03 -3.16 -11.90
C THR A 256 -9.54 -2.97 -11.84
#